data_e2f8e5459ecad4d36b086546dcaadb0e
#
_entry.id   e2f8e5459ecad4d36b086546dcaadb0e
#
_cell.length_a   1.000
_cell.length_b   1.000
_cell.length_c   1.000
_cell.angle_alpha   90.00
_cell.angle_beta   90.00
_cell.angle_gamma   90.00
#
_symmetry.space_group_name_H-M   'P 1'
#
loop_
_entity.id
_entity.type
_entity.pdbx_description
1 polymer ?
#
loop_
_entity_poly.entity_id
_entity_poly.type
_entity_poly.pdbx_seq_one_letter_code
_entity_poly.pdbx_strand_id
1 'polypeptide(L)'
;KYFKDIDAIVCDVSFISLKKIIDKIYLENIKVDIICLIKPQFECGKEIADKYKGIILNEDVHINVINSLLDYFNPKGFYVKNLTSSPIRGGDGNIEYLAYISNKINQNEKIDIKKLVLTSFMNKTI
;
A
#
# COMPACT_ATOMS: atom_id res chain seq x y z
N LYS A 1 -22.84 7.49 -5.81
CA LYS A 1 -24.15 6.92 -5.53
C LYS A 1 -24.06 5.49 -5.00
N TYR A 2 -23.34 4.63 -5.70
CA TYR A 2 -23.17 3.24 -5.28
C TYR A 2 -22.34 3.08 -4.03
N PHE A 3 -21.55 4.09 -3.67
CA PHE A 3 -20.67 4.07 -2.50
C PHE A 3 -21.30 4.68 -1.25
N LYS A 4 -22.53 5.12 -1.35
CA LYS A 4 -23.19 5.89 -0.29
C LYS A 4 -23.28 5.12 1.05
N ASP A 5 -23.53 3.83 0.98
CA ASP A 5 -23.75 2.98 2.15
C ASP A 5 -22.59 2.02 2.41
N ILE A 6 -21.43 2.30 1.80
CA ILE A 6 -20.25 1.46 1.97
C ILE A 6 -19.40 1.98 3.12
N ASP A 7 -19.06 1.11 4.08
CA ASP A 7 -18.19 1.45 5.20
C ASP A 7 -16.76 1.02 4.97
N ALA A 8 -16.54 -0.02 4.18
CA ALA A 8 -15.22 -0.59 3.96
C ALA A 8 -15.05 -1.07 2.52
N ILE A 9 -13.84 -0.94 2.02
CA ILE A 9 -13.45 -1.42 0.69
C ILE A 9 -12.24 -2.33 0.86
N VAL A 10 -12.24 -3.46 0.17
CA VAL A 10 -11.09 -4.37 0.13
C VAL A 10 -10.51 -4.34 -1.28
N CYS A 11 -9.22 -4.09 -1.39
CA CYS A 11 -8.54 -3.96 -2.67
C CYS A 11 -7.36 -4.91 -2.79
N ASP A 12 -7.35 -5.69 -3.86
CA ASP A 12 -6.19 -6.48 -4.28
C ASP A 12 -6.06 -6.29 -5.78
N VAL A 13 -5.32 -5.24 -6.17
CA VAL A 13 -5.18 -4.85 -7.58
C VAL A 13 -3.75 -5.07 -8.06
N SER A 14 -3.63 -5.47 -9.32
CA SER A 14 -2.36 -5.69 -9.99
C SER A 14 -2.21 -4.74 -11.17
N PHE A 15 -0.96 -4.30 -11.43
CA PHE A 15 -0.61 -3.47 -12.57
C PHE A 15 -1.17 -2.05 -12.56
N ILE A 16 -1.79 -1.64 -11.47
CA ILE A 16 -2.20 -0.25 -11.26
C ILE A 16 -1.78 0.20 -9.86
N SER A 17 -1.61 1.50 -9.68
CA SER A 17 -1.26 2.06 -8.39
C SER A 17 -2.49 2.23 -7.51
N LEU A 18 -2.32 2.01 -6.21
CA LEU A 18 -3.33 2.35 -5.20
C LEU A 18 -3.67 3.83 -5.22
N LYS A 19 -2.78 4.69 -5.74
CA LYS A 19 -3.05 6.12 -5.89
C LYS A 19 -4.31 6.36 -6.72
N LYS A 20 -4.51 5.58 -7.78
CA LYS A 20 -5.70 5.70 -8.63
C LYS A 20 -6.97 5.28 -7.91
N ILE A 21 -6.89 4.27 -7.07
CA ILE A 21 -8.02 3.81 -6.25
C ILE A 21 -8.42 4.91 -5.27
N ILE A 22 -7.44 5.48 -4.58
CA ILE A 22 -7.66 6.56 -3.63
C ILE A 22 -8.24 7.80 -4.32
N ASP A 23 -7.74 8.16 -5.51
CA ASP A 23 -8.26 9.28 -6.28
C ASP A 23 -9.76 9.12 -6.55
N LYS A 24 -10.16 7.92 -6.97
CA LYS A 24 -11.57 7.63 -7.26
C LYS A 24 -12.44 7.75 -6.00
N ILE A 25 -11.98 7.19 -4.89
CA ILE A 25 -12.71 7.27 -3.63
C ILE A 25 -12.80 8.72 -3.15
N TYR A 26 -11.72 9.47 -3.30
CA TYR A 26 -11.67 10.89 -2.93
C TYR A 26 -12.70 11.69 -3.72
N LEU A 27 -12.81 11.44 -5.03
CA LEU A 27 -13.77 12.14 -5.88
C LEU A 27 -15.22 11.80 -5.54
N GLU A 28 -15.49 10.59 -5.04
CA GLU A 28 -16.82 10.19 -4.60
C GLU A 28 -17.20 10.82 -3.26
N ASN A 29 -16.25 11.41 -2.55
CA ASN A 29 -16.46 12.13 -1.30
C ASN A 29 -17.18 11.29 -0.23
N ILE A 30 -16.74 10.06 -0.06
CA ILE A 30 -17.29 9.12 0.93
C ILE A 30 -16.30 8.90 2.07
N LYS A 31 -16.84 8.55 3.24
CA LYS A 31 -16.04 8.17 4.40
C LYS A 31 -15.97 6.65 4.46
N VAL A 32 -14.77 6.10 4.43
CA VAL A 32 -14.60 4.66 4.26
C VAL A 32 -13.29 4.19 4.86
N ASP A 33 -13.29 2.93 5.32
CA ASP A 33 -12.08 2.19 5.66
C ASP A 33 -11.66 1.36 4.46
N ILE A 34 -10.36 1.24 4.22
CA ILE A 34 -9.81 0.52 3.08
C ILE A 34 -8.80 -0.50 3.59
N ILE A 35 -9.01 -1.76 3.22
CA ILE A 35 -8.04 -2.83 3.45
C ILE A 35 -7.45 -3.18 2.08
N CYS A 36 -6.15 -3.02 1.93
CA CYS A 36 -5.52 -3.22 0.63
C CYS A 36 -4.12 -3.81 0.76
N LEU A 37 -3.63 -4.35 -0.36
CA LEU A 37 -2.27 -4.82 -0.46
C LEU A 37 -1.42 -3.77 -1.16
N ILE A 38 -0.30 -3.42 -0.53
CA ILE A 38 0.73 -2.61 -1.17
C ILE A 38 1.70 -3.57 -1.85
N LYS A 39 1.82 -3.45 -3.15
CA LYS A 39 2.65 -4.31 -3.99
C LYS A 39 3.78 -3.48 -4.59
N PRO A 40 4.97 -3.48 -3.96
CA PRO A 40 6.08 -2.64 -4.45
C PRO A 40 6.39 -2.82 -5.93
N GLN A 41 6.20 -4.03 -6.47
CA GLN A 41 6.45 -4.30 -7.88
C GLN A 41 5.50 -3.53 -8.81
N PHE A 42 4.35 -3.09 -8.33
CA PHE A 42 3.39 -2.30 -9.11
C PHE A 42 3.33 -0.83 -8.68
N GLU A 43 4.06 -0.47 -7.62
CA GLU A 43 4.07 0.90 -7.10
C GLU A 43 5.40 1.62 -7.34
N CYS A 44 6.46 0.89 -7.67
CA CYS A 44 7.81 1.46 -7.78
C CYS A 44 8.09 2.22 -9.09
N GLY A 45 7.14 2.19 -10.03
CA GLY A 45 7.33 2.80 -11.33
C GLY A 45 7.93 1.84 -12.35
N LYS A 46 7.68 2.14 -13.62
CA LYS A 46 8.07 1.26 -14.73
C LYS A 46 9.58 1.05 -14.82
N GLU A 47 10.35 2.10 -14.62
CA GLU A 47 11.81 2.04 -14.76
C GLU A 47 12.42 1.04 -13.76
N ILE A 48 12.01 1.14 -12.50
CA ILE A 48 12.50 0.22 -11.45
C ILE A 48 11.97 -1.19 -11.68
N ALA A 49 10.69 -1.32 -12.03
CA ALA A 49 10.10 -2.63 -12.30
C ALA A 49 10.83 -3.33 -13.45
N ASP A 50 11.14 -2.62 -14.51
CA ASP A 50 11.86 -3.18 -15.66
C ASP A 50 13.31 -3.57 -15.28
N LYS A 51 13.98 -2.72 -14.49
CA LYS A 51 15.34 -2.99 -14.03
C LYS A 51 15.44 -4.30 -13.25
N TYR A 52 14.45 -4.58 -12.40
CA TYR A 52 14.44 -5.78 -11.57
C TYR A 52 13.53 -6.88 -12.10
N LYS A 53 13.00 -6.72 -13.30
CA LYS A 53 12.15 -7.72 -13.98
C LYS A 53 10.93 -8.10 -13.14
N GLY A 54 10.37 -7.12 -12.45
CA GLY A 54 9.16 -7.31 -11.65
C GLY A 54 9.35 -8.00 -10.30
N ILE A 55 10.60 -8.32 -9.93
CA ILE A 55 10.92 -8.96 -8.65
C ILE A 55 11.74 -7.98 -7.82
N ILE A 56 11.08 -7.32 -6.87
CA ILE A 56 11.70 -6.22 -6.12
C ILE A 56 12.22 -6.75 -4.78
N LEU A 57 13.52 -7.00 -4.74
CA LEU A 57 14.20 -7.50 -3.53
C LEU A 57 15.07 -6.43 -2.86
N ASN A 58 14.90 -5.16 -3.26
CA ASN A 58 15.64 -4.04 -2.69
C ASN A 58 14.80 -3.39 -1.58
N GLU A 59 15.31 -3.43 -0.35
CA GLU A 59 14.63 -2.89 0.82
C GLU A 59 14.35 -1.39 0.68
N ASP A 60 15.30 -0.62 0.14
CA ASP A 60 15.13 0.81 -0.04
C ASP A 60 13.98 1.15 -0.99
N VAL A 61 13.80 0.35 -2.05
CA VAL A 61 12.67 0.52 -2.96
C VAL A 61 11.34 0.33 -2.20
N HIS A 62 11.26 -0.69 -1.35
CA HIS A 62 10.06 -0.93 -0.55
C HIS A 62 9.76 0.23 0.40
N ILE A 63 10.79 0.74 1.08
CA ILE A 63 10.66 1.87 1.99
C ILE A 63 10.18 3.11 1.23
N ASN A 64 10.78 3.39 0.08
CA ASN A 64 10.41 4.54 -0.75
C ASN A 64 8.99 4.42 -1.28
N VAL A 65 8.57 3.23 -1.69
CA VAL A 65 7.20 2.98 -2.16
C VAL A 65 6.19 3.31 -1.06
N ILE A 66 6.40 2.78 0.13
CA ILE A 66 5.47 3.00 1.25
C ILE A 66 5.41 4.49 1.60
N ASN A 67 6.56 5.15 1.73
CA ASN A 67 6.60 6.58 2.04
C ASN A 67 5.94 7.42 0.95
N SER A 68 6.18 7.08 -0.31
CA SER A 68 5.55 7.77 -1.44
C SER A 68 4.03 7.65 -1.43
N LEU A 69 3.52 6.47 -1.09
CA LEU A 69 2.08 6.27 -0.97
C LEU A 69 1.49 7.10 0.17
N LEU A 70 2.15 7.13 1.33
CA LEU A 70 1.69 7.94 2.46
C LEU A 70 1.68 9.43 2.10
N ASP A 71 2.72 9.91 1.45
CA ASP A 71 2.83 11.29 1.01
C ASP A 71 1.72 11.65 0.01
N TYR A 72 1.28 10.69 -0.78
CA TYR A 72 0.18 10.89 -1.72
C TYR A 72 -1.19 10.86 -1.03
N PHE A 73 -1.38 9.95 -0.08
CA PHE A 73 -2.67 9.73 0.58
C PHE A 73 -3.00 10.81 1.60
N ASN A 74 -2.02 11.24 2.38
CA ASN A 74 -2.25 12.12 3.53
C ASN A 74 -2.89 13.47 3.14
N PRO A 75 -2.42 14.16 2.08
CA PRO A 75 -3.06 15.42 1.67
C PRO A 75 -4.51 15.27 1.23
N LYS A 76 -4.91 14.05 0.84
CA LYS A 76 -6.29 13.76 0.43
C LYS A 76 -7.16 13.29 1.61
N GLY A 77 -6.61 13.31 2.82
CA GLY A 77 -7.34 12.94 4.02
C GLY A 77 -7.37 11.45 4.31
N PHE A 78 -6.52 10.67 3.65
CA PHE A 78 -6.39 9.23 3.91
C PHE A 78 -5.13 8.96 4.72
N TYR A 79 -5.28 8.19 5.79
CA TYR A 79 -4.20 7.92 6.74
C TYR A 79 -4.12 6.44 7.03
N VAL A 80 -2.92 5.96 7.34
CA VAL A 80 -2.69 4.55 7.66
C VAL A 80 -3.01 4.30 9.12
N LYS A 81 -3.93 3.39 9.36
CA LYS A 81 -4.31 2.95 10.70
C LYS A 81 -3.50 1.75 11.13
N ASN A 82 -3.11 0.90 10.18
CA ASN A 82 -2.25 -0.25 10.47
C ASN A 82 -1.53 -0.67 9.19
N LEU A 83 -0.34 -1.22 9.35
CA LEU A 83 0.48 -1.68 8.24
C LEU A 83 1.31 -2.87 8.71
N THR A 84 1.24 -3.96 7.98
CA THR A 84 2.01 -5.16 8.29
C THR A 84 2.43 -5.88 7.01
N SER A 85 3.41 -6.74 7.12
CA SER A 85 3.81 -7.61 6.04
C SER A 85 2.67 -8.59 5.74
N SER A 86 2.37 -8.80 4.46
CA SER A 86 1.40 -9.82 4.07
C SER A 86 1.98 -11.22 4.38
N PRO A 87 1.20 -12.11 4.98
CA PRO A 87 1.65 -13.48 5.22
C PRO A 87 1.76 -14.29 3.93
N ILE A 88 1.13 -13.81 2.86
CA ILE A 88 1.16 -14.46 1.55
C ILE A 88 2.04 -13.64 0.61
N ARG A 89 2.99 -14.30 -0.06
CA ARG A 89 3.85 -13.65 -1.05
C ARG A 89 3.07 -13.42 -2.34
N GLY A 90 3.41 -12.32 -3.02
CA GLY A 90 2.90 -12.05 -4.35
C GLY A 90 3.56 -12.92 -5.40
N GLY A 91 3.26 -12.63 -6.67
CA GLY A 91 3.85 -13.34 -7.80
C GLY A 91 5.37 -13.33 -7.73
N ASP A 92 5.99 -14.45 -8.09
CA ASP A 92 7.44 -14.63 -8.09
C ASP A 92 8.09 -14.42 -6.71
N GLY A 93 7.30 -14.52 -5.63
CA GLY A 93 7.81 -14.40 -4.26
C GLY A 93 7.98 -12.98 -3.77
N ASN A 94 7.42 -11.98 -4.46
CA ASN A 94 7.48 -10.60 -4.01
C ASN A 94 6.86 -10.44 -2.62
N ILE A 95 7.53 -9.65 -1.78
CA ILE A 95 7.01 -9.26 -0.47
C ILE A 95 5.99 -8.15 -0.68
N GLU A 96 4.82 -8.30 -0.08
CA GLU A 96 3.73 -7.33 -0.15
C GLU A 96 3.31 -6.95 1.27
N TYR A 97 2.59 -5.83 1.37
CA TYR A 97 2.19 -5.31 2.68
C TYR A 97 0.68 -5.16 2.74
N LEU A 98 0.11 -5.53 3.88
CA LEU A 98 -1.31 -5.36 4.15
C LEU A 98 -1.50 -4.05 4.88
N ALA A 99 -2.29 -3.15 4.30
CA ALA A 99 -2.53 -1.82 4.83
C ALA A 99 -3.99 -1.63 5.18
N TYR A 100 -4.22 -1.03 6.35
CA TYR A 100 -5.52 -0.53 6.76
C TYR A 100 -5.45 1.00 6.67
N ILE A 101 -6.17 1.57 5.70
CA ILE A 101 -6.19 3.01 5.40
C ILE A 101 -7.59 3.53 5.66
N SER A 102 -7.70 4.73 6.19
CA SER A 102 -9.00 5.31 6.49
C SER A 102 -9.00 6.82 6.28
N ASN A 103 -10.12 7.36 5.83
CA ASN A 103 -10.36 8.80 5.85
C ASN A 103 -11.31 9.21 6.99
N LYS A 104 -11.52 8.32 7.95
CA LYS A 104 -12.29 8.59 9.17
C LYS A 104 -11.40 9.04 10.32
N ILE A 105 -10.08 9.00 10.13
CA ILE A 105 -9.06 9.43 11.10
C ILE A 105 -8.29 10.59 10.47
N ASN A 106 -7.45 11.27 11.24
CA ASN A 106 -6.76 12.48 10.79
C ASN A 106 -5.23 12.45 10.92
N GLN A 107 -4.67 11.29 11.22
CA GLN A 107 -3.23 11.11 11.27
C GLN A 107 -2.89 9.62 11.10
N ASN A 108 -1.66 9.36 10.64
CA ASN A 108 -1.15 8.00 10.56
C ASN A 108 -0.85 7.48 11.97
N GLU A 109 -1.05 6.17 12.17
CA GLU A 109 -0.47 5.50 13.33
C GLU A 109 1.05 5.56 13.24
N LYS A 110 1.70 5.56 14.39
CA LYS A 110 3.17 5.56 14.45
C LYS A 110 3.67 4.18 14.04
N ILE A 111 4.24 4.10 12.84
CA ILE A 111 4.76 2.86 12.29
C ILE A 111 6.20 3.11 11.85
N ASP A 112 7.11 2.29 12.34
CA ASP A 112 8.49 2.31 11.88
C ASP A 112 8.58 1.54 10.57
N ILE A 113 8.45 2.26 9.46
CA ILE A 113 8.41 1.66 8.12
C ILE A 113 9.71 0.94 7.79
N LYS A 114 10.84 1.55 8.14
CA LYS A 114 12.15 0.92 7.90
C LYS A 114 12.26 -0.42 8.61
N LYS A 115 11.87 -0.45 9.88
CA LYS A 115 11.91 -1.68 10.68
C LYS A 115 10.94 -2.73 10.11
N LEU A 116 9.74 -2.31 9.70
CA LEU A 116 8.77 -3.21 9.09
C LEU A 116 9.33 -3.87 7.84
N VAL A 117 9.92 -3.08 6.94
CA VAL A 117 10.49 -3.60 5.70
C VAL A 117 11.65 -4.55 5.99
N LEU A 118 12.59 -4.14 6.85
CA LEU A 118 13.73 -4.98 7.20
C LEU A 118 13.28 -6.32 7.82
N THR A 119 12.31 -6.28 8.72
CA THR A 119 11.77 -7.48 9.35
C THR A 119 11.09 -8.38 8.32
N SER A 120 10.37 -7.80 7.36
CA SER A 120 9.70 -8.54 6.29
C SER A 120 10.71 -9.31 5.44
N PHE A 121 11.85 -8.69 5.12
CA PHE A 121 12.91 -9.34 4.36
C PHE A 121 13.60 -10.45 5.15
N MET A 122 13.74 -10.28 6.45
CA MET A 122 14.33 -11.31 7.32
C MET A 122 13.48 -12.57 7.40
N ASN A 123 12.16 -12.45 7.25
CA ASN A 123 11.21 -13.56 7.36
C ASN A 123 10.89 -14.22 6.02
N LYS A 124 11.57 -13.85 4.96
CA LYS A 124 11.25 -14.30 3.60
C LYS A 124 11.53 -15.79 3.35
N THR A 125 12.26 -16.45 4.22
CA THR A 125 12.62 -17.86 4.05
C THR A 125 11.59 -18.84 4.57
N ILE A 126 10.55 -18.37 5.18
CA ILE A 126 9.51 -19.22 5.76
C ILE A 126 8.56 -19.80 4.71
#